data_0a8d775ac0349938c22a4868ad30d05c
#
_entry.id   0a8d775ac0349938c22a4868ad30d05c
#
_cell.length_a   1.000
_cell.length_b   1.000
_cell.length_c   1.000
_cell.angle_alpha   90.00
_cell.angle_beta   90.00
_cell.angle_gamma   90.00
#
_symmetry.space_group_name_H-M   'P 1'
#
loop_
_entity.id
_entity.type
_entity.pdbx_description
1 polymer ?
#
loop_
_entity_poly.entity_id
_entity_poly.type
_entity_poly.pdbx_seq_one_letter_code
_entity_poly.pdbx_strand_id
1 'polypeptide(L)'
;VWITEGGVSKKIVFSGDVGNKNQPIIKDPQLVKEADYVVIESTYGDRTHGEDIPDYVGEFTRILRETFQKGGNVVIPSFAVGRTQEILYFIREIKEKNLLPEFPGFEVYVDSPLAIEATNVFNKNVKGCFDEDAMALVNQGINPLLFQGLKTTITSDESRQINFDTKPKVILSASGMCEAGRI
;
A
#
# COMPACT_ATOMS: atom_id res chain seq x y z
N VAL A 1 12.14 24.27 7.28
CA VAL A 1 11.91 25.71 7.09
C VAL A 1 13.06 26.50 7.69
N TRP A 2 13.51 27.52 6.99
CA TRP A 2 14.47 28.50 7.53
C TRP A 2 13.71 29.79 7.83
N ILE A 3 13.95 30.36 9.03
CA ILE A 3 13.44 31.65 9.44
C ILE A 3 14.63 32.56 9.69
N THR A 4 14.65 33.74 9.06
CA THR A 4 15.74 34.71 9.23
C THR A 4 15.14 36.03 9.70
N GLU A 5 15.64 36.55 10.83
CA GLU A 5 15.29 37.83 11.40
C GLU A 5 16.53 38.48 12.03
N GLY A 6 16.74 39.79 11.81
CA GLY A 6 17.84 40.52 12.36
C GLY A 6 19.24 39.97 12.05
N GLY A 7 19.42 39.29 10.91
CA GLY A 7 20.68 38.63 10.52
C GLY A 7 20.92 37.27 11.18
N VAL A 8 20.00 36.77 12.01
CA VAL A 8 20.05 35.43 12.62
C VAL A 8 19.13 34.50 11.88
N SER A 9 19.65 33.37 11.42
CA SER A 9 18.86 32.31 10.75
C SER A 9 18.69 31.10 11.66
N LYS A 10 17.47 30.57 11.73
CA LYS A 10 17.13 29.38 12.48
C LYS A 10 16.46 28.34 11.59
N LYS A 11 16.84 27.07 11.74
CA LYS A 11 16.26 25.94 11.03
C LYS A 11 15.23 25.24 11.92
N ILE A 12 13.98 25.23 11.48
CA ILE A 12 12.88 24.54 12.15
C ILE A 12 12.46 23.36 11.28
N VAL A 13 12.33 22.18 11.89
CA VAL A 13 11.87 20.96 11.27
C VAL A 13 10.48 20.61 11.83
N PHE A 14 9.54 20.37 10.93
CA PHE A 14 8.24 19.78 11.24
C PHE A 14 8.21 18.38 10.64
N SER A 15 7.99 17.35 11.46
CA SER A 15 8.05 15.97 10.97
C SER A 15 6.87 15.59 10.08
N GLY A 16 5.69 16.18 10.29
CA GLY A 16 4.45 15.56 9.86
C GLY A 16 4.36 14.16 10.48
N ASP A 17 3.66 13.24 9.83
CA ASP A 17 3.62 11.84 10.22
C ASP A 17 4.95 11.17 9.85
N VAL A 18 5.58 10.50 10.80
CA VAL A 18 6.86 9.79 10.58
C VAL A 18 6.57 8.36 10.12
N GLY A 19 6.94 8.05 8.88
CA GLY A 19 6.78 6.71 8.32
C GLY A 19 7.83 5.72 8.83
N ASN A 20 7.57 4.44 8.65
CA ASN A 20 8.52 3.36 8.93
C ASN A 20 9.62 3.30 7.87
N LYS A 21 10.76 2.72 8.25
CA LYS A 21 11.82 2.32 7.32
C LYS A 21 11.46 0.97 6.67
N ASN A 22 12.10 0.70 5.53
CA ASN A 22 11.96 -0.56 4.78
C ASN A 22 10.50 -0.88 4.40
N GLN A 23 9.70 0.14 4.15
CA GLN A 23 8.38 -0.06 3.55
C GLN A 23 8.54 -0.41 2.09
N PRO A 24 7.79 -1.40 1.57
CA PRO A 24 7.88 -1.77 0.17
C PRO A 24 7.45 -0.62 -0.75
N ILE A 25 7.99 -0.60 -1.95
CA ILE A 25 7.70 0.31 -3.05
C ILE A 25 8.40 1.67 -2.94
N ILE A 26 8.34 2.31 -1.77
CA ILE A 26 8.80 3.69 -1.60
C ILE A 26 10.13 3.75 -0.85
N LYS A 27 10.93 4.76 -1.19
CA LYS A 27 12.20 5.03 -0.51
C LYS A 27 11.97 5.38 0.95
N ASP A 28 12.94 5.03 1.76
CA ASP A 28 12.98 5.41 3.17
C ASP A 28 12.91 6.93 3.37
N PRO A 29 12.37 7.38 4.50
CA PRO A 29 12.35 8.79 4.86
C PRO A 29 13.76 9.39 4.92
N GLN A 30 13.92 10.60 4.39
CA GLN A 30 15.18 11.33 4.49
C GLN A 30 15.38 11.86 5.90
N LEU A 31 16.51 11.49 6.52
CA LEU A 31 16.85 11.97 7.84
C LEU A 31 17.37 13.41 7.78
N VAL A 32 16.80 14.27 8.61
CA VAL A 32 17.32 15.63 8.84
C VAL A 32 18.42 15.57 9.89
N LYS A 33 19.67 15.89 9.49
CA LYS A 33 20.84 15.75 10.37
C LYS A 33 20.92 16.81 11.45
N GLU A 34 20.48 18.03 11.17
CA GLU A 34 20.63 19.18 12.04
C GLU A 34 19.41 20.09 11.99
N ALA A 35 18.98 20.60 13.13
CA ALA A 35 17.96 21.62 13.26
C ALA A 35 18.16 22.40 14.57
N ASP A 36 17.75 23.68 14.59
CA ASP A 36 17.69 24.46 15.84
C ASP A 36 16.45 24.07 16.66
N TYR A 37 15.33 23.79 15.98
CA TYR A 37 14.07 23.37 16.59
C TYR A 37 13.45 22.22 15.82
N VAL A 38 12.83 21.27 16.54
CA VAL A 38 12.11 20.13 15.96
C VAL A 38 10.72 20.06 16.57
N VAL A 39 9.72 20.03 15.70
CA VAL A 39 8.33 19.72 16.04
C VAL A 39 8.03 18.34 15.46
N ILE A 40 7.86 17.36 16.33
CA ILE A 40 7.73 15.95 15.94
C ILE A 40 6.41 15.37 16.47
N GLU A 41 5.76 14.52 15.66
CA GLU A 41 4.63 13.73 16.11
C GLU A 41 5.05 12.74 17.21
N SER A 42 4.09 12.26 17.98
CA SER A 42 4.32 11.23 19.01
C SER A 42 3.13 10.27 19.17
N THR A 43 2.43 9.98 18.08
CA THR A 43 1.21 9.15 18.07
C THR A 43 1.42 7.80 18.75
N TYR A 44 2.54 7.15 18.47
CA TYR A 44 2.96 5.91 19.10
C TYR A 44 4.30 6.05 19.86
N GLY A 45 4.55 7.24 20.42
CA GLY A 45 5.80 7.55 21.12
C GLY A 45 6.03 6.74 22.42
N ASP A 46 5.01 6.01 22.89
CA ASP A 46 5.03 5.14 24.06
C ASP A 46 5.42 3.68 23.77
N ARG A 47 5.65 3.32 22.50
CA ARG A 47 5.92 1.94 22.08
C ARG A 47 6.95 1.85 20.96
N THR A 48 7.58 0.69 20.85
CA THR A 48 8.50 0.35 19.75
C THR A 48 7.90 -0.74 18.88
N HIS A 49 8.25 -0.76 17.59
CA HIS A 49 7.98 -1.90 16.73
C HIS A 49 8.87 -3.09 17.12
N GLY A 50 8.38 -4.32 16.90
CA GLY A 50 9.20 -5.52 17.06
C GLY A 50 10.40 -5.51 16.09
N GLU A 51 11.46 -6.23 16.46
CA GLU A 51 12.67 -6.32 15.63
C GLU A 51 12.47 -7.24 14.41
N ASP A 52 11.52 -8.18 14.48
CA ASP A 52 11.25 -9.12 13.41
C ASP A 52 10.39 -8.49 12.31
N ILE A 53 10.85 -8.61 11.07
CA ILE A 53 10.06 -8.27 9.88
C ILE A 53 9.15 -9.46 9.58
N PRO A 54 7.82 -9.33 9.68
CA PRO A 54 6.90 -10.42 9.38
C PRO A 54 7.01 -10.87 7.92
N ASP A 55 6.84 -12.17 7.66
CA ASP A 55 6.67 -12.69 6.30
C ASP A 55 5.25 -12.34 5.79
N TYR A 56 5.08 -11.09 5.34
CA TYR A 56 3.79 -10.59 4.84
C TYR A 56 3.25 -11.41 3.66
N VAL A 57 4.12 -11.84 2.76
CA VAL A 57 3.74 -12.59 1.55
C VAL A 57 3.28 -14.00 1.92
N GLY A 58 4.03 -14.69 2.77
CA GLY A 58 3.67 -16.03 3.25
C GLY A 58 2.38 -16.03 4.04
N GLU A 59 2.23 -15.10 4.99
CA GLU A 59 1.03 -14.98 5.82
C GLU A 59 -0.21 -14.62 5.00
N PHE A 60 -0.06 -13.69 4.06
CA PHE A 60 -1.14 -13.31 3.16
C PHE A 60 -1.54 -14.48 2.24
N THR A 61 -0.56 -15.21 1.70
CA THR A 61 -0.81 -16.42 0.91
C THR A 61 -1.60 -17.46 1.70
N ARG A 62 -1.27 -17.66 2.98
CA ARG A 62 -1.98 -18.58 3.88
C ARG A 62 -3.45 -18.15 4.06
N ILE A 63 -3.70 -16.89 4.36
CA ILE A 63 -5.06 -16.34 4.53
C ILE A 63 -5.88 -16.50 3.25
N LEU A 64 -5.30 -16.17 2.09
CA LEU A 64 -5.97 -16.33 0.80
C LEU A 64 -6.35 -17.80 0.56
N ARG A 65 -5.40 -18.73 0.76
CA ARG A 65 -5.64 -20.17 0.57
C ARG A 65 -6.77 -20.69 1.45
N GLU A 66 -6.71 -20.43 2.74
CA GLU A 66 -7.72 -20.89 3.71
C GLU A 66 -9.11 -20.33 3.39
N THR A 67 -9.19 -19.08 2.95
CA THR A 67 -10.47 -18.43 2.64
C THR A 67 -11.04 -18.94 1.32
N PHE A 68 -10.20 -19.05 0.29
CA PHE A 68 -10.64 -19.51 -1.03
C PHE A 68 -11.04 -20.99 -1.02
N GLN A 69 -10.38 -21.83 -0.24
CA GLN A 69 -10.78 -23.22 -0.04
C GLN A 69 -12.18 -23.37 0.54
N LYS A 70 -12.63 -22.39 1.34
CA LYS A 70 -13.98 -22.32 1.89
C LYS A 70 -14.99 -21.66 0.92
N GLY A 71 -14.56 -21.25 -0.27
CA GLY A 71 -15.37 -20.51 -1.23
C GLY A 71 -15.64 -19.06 -0.87
N GLY A 72 -14.91 -18.50 0.11
CA GLY A 72 -15.09 -17.13 0.60
C GLY A 72 -14.26 -16.09 -0.16
N ASN A 73 -14.61 -14.81 0.04
CA ASN A 73 -13.84 -13.66 -0.42
C ASN A 73 -12.95 -13.12 0.69
N VAL A 74 -11.80 -12.55 0.33
CA VAL A 74 -10.97 -11.77 1.25
C VAL A 74 -11.24 -10.28 1.02
N VAL A 75 -11.89 -9.64 1.99
CA VAL A 75 -12.17 -8.20 1.96
C VAL A 75 -11.18 -7.49 2.84
N ILE A 76 -10.49 -6.51 2.29
CA ILE A 76 -9.40 -5.79 2.96
C ILE A 76 -9.77 -4.31 3.03
N PRO A 77 -10.15 -3.81 4.21
CA PRO A 77 -10.28 -2.38 4.44
C PRO A 77 -8.90 -1.73 4.35
N SER A 78 -8.74 -0.76 3.48
CA SER A 78 -7.44 -0.09 3.32
C SER A 78 -7.58 1.39 2.98
N PHE A 79 -6.62 2.18 3.44
CA PHE A 79 -6.51 3.55 2.99
C PHE A 79 -6.18 3.60 1.50
N ALA A 80 -6.75 4.58 0.80
CA ALA A 80 -6.60 4.73 -0.64
C ALA A 80 -5.14 5.01 -1.05
N VAL A 81 -4.36 5.65 -0.17
CA VAL A 81 -2.95 6.01 -0.40
C VAL A 81 -2.05 5.20 0.53
N GLY A 82 -1.01 4.61 -0.01
CA GLY A 82 0.00 3.82 0.69
C GLY A 82 -0.42 2.36 0.86
N ARG A 83 -1.32 2.05 1.80
CA ARG A 83 -1.67 0.67 2.15
C ARG A 83 -2.26 -0.13 0.98
N THR A 84 -3.11 0.47 0.16
CA THR A 84 -3.63 -0.21 -1.03
C THR A 84 -2.50 -0.62 -1.98
N GLN A 85 -1.54 0.26 -2.23
CA GLN A 85 -0.42 0.00 -3.12
C GLN A 85 0.52 -1.09 -2.57
N GLU A 86 0.79 -1.09 -1.26
CA GLU A 86 1.56 -2.17 -0.62
C GLU A 86 0.91 -3.54 -0.78
N ILE A 87 -0.42 -3.62 -0.59
CA ILE A 87 -1.15 -4.88 -0.76
C ILE A 87 -1.12 -5.33 -2.23
N LEU A 88 -1.27 -4.42 -3.19
CA LEU A 88 -1.14 -4.75 -4.61
C LEU A 88 0.26 -5.28 -4.93
N TYR A 89 1.31 -4.71 -4.35
CA TYR A 89 2.69 -5.17 -4.50
C TYR A 89 2.86 -6.62 -4.02
N PHE A 90 2.35 -6.96 -2.83
CA PHE A 90 2.40 -8.32 -2.31
C PHE A 90 1.56 -9.30 -3.14
N ILE A 91 0.37 -8.91 -3.59
CA ILE A 91 -0.46 -9.78 -4.45
C ILE A 91 0.21 -10.05 -5.79
N ARG A 92 0.87 -9.03 -6.39
CA ARG A 92 1.67 -9.25 -7.61
C ARG A 92 2.72 -10.33 -7.37
N GLU A 93 3.46 -10.25 -6.28
CA GLU A 93 4.48 -11.22 -5.93
C GLU A 93 3.91 -12.64 -5.75
N ILE A 94 2.78 -12.78 -5.04
CA ILE A 94 2.06 -14.04 -4.87
C ILE A 94 1.71 -14.66 -6.23
N LYS A 95 1.22 -13.84 -7.17
CA LYS A 95 0.85 -14.29 -8.52
C LYS A 95 2.06 -14.64 -9.38
N GLU A 96 3.09 -13.81 -9.39
CA GLU A 96 4.30 -14.07 -10.18
C GLU A 96 5.06 -15.30 -9.72
N LYS A 97 5.16 -15.50 -8.42
CA LYS A 97 5.78 -16.69 -7.83
C LYS A 97 4.86 -17.92 -7.81
N ASN A 98 3.62 -17.77 -8.31
CA ASN A 98 2.61 -18.84 -8.31
C ASN A 98 2.43 -19.51 -6.94
N LEU A 99 2.33 -18.71 -5.87
CA LEU A 99 2.23 -19.23 -4.51
C LEU A 99 0.85 -19.81 -4.16
N LEU A 100 -0.15 -19.62 -5.05
CA LEU A 100 -1.52 -20.17 -4.96
C LEU A 100 -1.85 -20.94 -6.24
N PRO A 101 -1.16 -22.04 -6.54
CA PRO A 101 -1.36 -22.78 -7.78
C PRO A 101 -2.76 -23.42 -7.86
N GLU A 102 -3.46 -23.58 -6.74
CA GLU A 102 -4.83 -24.09 -6.65
C GLU A 102 -5.87 -23.04 -7.16
N PHE A 103 -5.49 -21.76 -7.17
CA PHE A 103 -6.32 -20.63 -7.57
C PHE A 103 -5.60 -19.70 -8.56
N PRO A 104 -5.09 -20.20 -9.71
CA PRO A 104 -4.16 -19.43 -10.55
C PRO A 104 -4.76 -18.17 -11.17
N GLY A 105 -6.08 -18.14 -11.28
CA GLY A 105 -6.82 -17.05 -11.94
C GLY A 105 -7.61 -16.16 -10.98
N PHE A 106 -7.34 -16.19 -9.66
CA PHE A 106 -8.12 -15.36 -8.75
C PHE A 106 -8.06 -13.86 -9.10
N GLU A 107 -9.19 -13.19 -8.95
CA GLU A 107 -9.32 -11.77 -9.26
C GLU A 107 -9.12 -10.91 -8.03
N VAL A 108 -8.66 -9.68 -8.27
CA VAL A 108 -8.43 -8.66 -7.24
C VAL A 108 -9.14 -7.39 -7.67
N TYR A 109 -10.01 -6.89 -6.83
CA TYR A 109 -10.75 -5.66 -7.08
C TYR A 109 -10.21 -4.52 -6.22
N VAL A 110 -9.89 -3.39 -6.84
CA VAL A 110 -9.71 -2.12 -6.14
C VAL A 110 -11.03 -1.36 -6.23
N ASP A 111 -11.83 -1.48 -5.17
CA ASP A 111 -13.15 -0.87 -5.07
C ASP A 111 -13.08 0.50 -4.37
N SER A 112 -12.32 1.41 -4.98
CA SER A 112 -12.15 2.77 -4.52
C SER A 112 -11.63 3.67 -5.64
N PRO A 113 -12.41 4.63 -6.15
CA PRO A 113 -11.95 5.60 -7.14
C PRO A 113 -10.70 6.37 -6.68
N LEU A 114 -10.65 6.77 -5.41
CA LEU A 114 -9.49 7.48 -4.86
C LEU A 114 -8.23 6.60 -4.84
N ALA A 115 -8.35 5.30 -4.52
CA ALA A 115 -7.23 4.38 -4.55
C ALA A 115 -6.71 4.14 -5.98
N ILE A 116 -7.59 4.13 -6.97
CA ILE A 116 -7.22 4.05 -8.38
C ILE A 116 -6.40 5.27 -8.78
N GLU A 117 -6.87 6.48 -8.46
CA GLU A 117 -6.14 7.71 -8.75
C GLU A 117 -4.80 7.78 -8.02
N ALA A 118 -4.75 7.39 -6.74
CA ALA A 118 -3.50 7.29 -6.00
C ALA A 118 -2.52 6.34 -6.69
N THR A 119 -2.96 5.17 -7.14
CA THR A 119 -2.11 4.21 -7.87
C THR A 119 -1.59 4.80 -9.18
N ASN A 120 -2.40 5.60 -9.88
CA ASN A 120 -1.96 6.34 -11.07
C ASN A 120 -0.85 7.35 -10.74
N VAL A 121 -0.94 8.02 -9.59
CA VAL A 121 0.12 8.94 -9.12
C VAL A 121 1.42 8.19 -8.84
N PHE A 122 1.36 7.03 -8.16
CA PHE A 122 2.53 6.16 -7.95
C PHE A 122 3.18 5.79 -9.28
N ASN A 123 2.42 5.31 -10.25
CA ASN A 123 2.91 4.92 -11.57
C ASN A 123 3.56 6.07 -12.37
N LYS A 124 3.14 7.32 -12.13
CA LYS A 124 3.74 8.51 -12.78
C LYS A 124 5.04 8.98 -12.11
N ASN A 125 5.27 8.64 -10.84
CA ASN A 125 6.38 9.15 -10.04
C ASN A 125 7.44 8.10 -9.68
N VAL A 126 7.55 7.04 -10.46
CA VAL A 126 8.44 5.89 -10.25
C VAL A 126 9.89 6.31 -9.93
N LYS A 127 10.53 7.08 -10.81
CA LYS A 127 11.96 7.41 -10.70
C LYS A 127 12.35 8.20 -9.45
N GLY A 128 11.41 8.97 -8.91
CA GLY A 128 11.67 9.82 -7.73
C GLY A 128 11.42 9.12 -6.40
N CYS A 129 10.45 8.21 -6.39
CA CYS A 129 9.81 7.73 -5.17
C CYS A 129 10.04 6.24 -4.89
N PHE A 130 10.21 5.39 -5.93
CA PHE A 130 10.33 3.95 -5.73
C PHE A 130 11.70 3.58 -5.13
N ASP A 131 11.69 2.57 -4.26
CA ASP A 131 12.86 1.94 -3.69
C ASP A 131 13.65 1.12 -4.74
N GLU A 132 14.76 0.51 -4.33
CA GLU A 132 15.63 -0.24 -5.22
C GLU A 132 14.95 -1.51 -5.76
N ASP A 133 14.16 -2.20 -4.95
CA ASP A 133 13.48 -3.45 -5.32
C ASP A 133 12.36 -3.19 -6.32
N ALA A 134 11.52 -2.18 -6.08
CA ALA A 134 10.48 -1.78 -7.02
C ALA A 134 11.09 -1.24 -8.33
N MET A 135 12.22 -0.52 -8.26
CA MET A 135 12.95 -0.06 -9.44
C MET A 135 13.57 -1.22 -10.24
N ALA A 136 14.04 -2.28 -9.57
CA ALA A 136 14.54 -3.47 -10.24
C ALA A 136 13.45 -4.15 -11.09
N LEU A 137 12.21 -4.22 -10.60
CA LEU A 137 11.06 -4.70 -11.37
C LEU A 137 10.77 -3.82 -12.58
N VAL A 138 10.72 -2.51 -12.37
CA VAL A 138 10.47 -1.54 -13.47
C VAL A 138 11.53 -1.65 -14.56
N ASN A 139 12.79 -1.82 -14.20
CA ASN A 139 13.90 -1.99 -15.16
C ASN A 139 13.79 -3.30 -15.97
N GLN A 140 13.08 -4.30 -15.44
CA GLN A 140 12.75 -5.54 -16.14
C GLN A 140 11.46 -5.43 -16.97
N GLY A 141 10.81 -4.27 -17.01
CA GLY A 141 9.55 -4.04 -17.72
C GLY A 141 8.32 -4.51 -16.93
N ILE A 142 8.48 -4.83 -15.65
CA ILE A 142 7.39 -5.28 -14.76
C ILE A 142 6.84 -4.07 -14.01
N ASN A 143 5.52 -3.86 -14.08
CA ASN A 143 4.87 -2.85 -13.24
C ASN A 143 4.63 -3.44 -11.84
N PRO A 144 5.19 -2.84 -10.77
CA PRO A 144 5.07 -3.36 -9.41
C PRO A 144 3.63 -3.41 -8.86
N LEU A 145 2.71 -2.64 -9.44
CA LEU A 145 1.34 -2.46 -8.94
C LEU A 145 0.27 -3.03 -9.88
N LEU A 146 0.66 -3.56 -11.05
CA LEU A 146 -0.26 -4.12 -12.02
C LEU A 146 0.06 -5.59 -12.29
N PHE A 147 -0.97 -6.41 -12.39
CA PHE A 147 -0.86 -7.84 -12.67
C PHE A 147 -2.13 -8.37 -13.33
N GLN A 148 -2.07 -9.54 -13.90
CA GLN A 148 -3.23 -10.18 -14.52
C GLN A 148 -4.31 -10.49 -13.46
N GLY A 149 -5.57 -10.12 -13.77
CA GLY A 149 -6.71 -10.30 -12.87
C GLY A 149 -6.94 -9.14 -11.88
N LEU A 150 -6.15 -8.07 -11.96
CA LEU A 150 -6.45 -6.82 -11.26
C LEU A 150 -7.60 -6.11 -12.00
N LYS A 151 -8.64 -5.76 -11.26
CA LYS A 151 -9.81 -5.03 -11.71
C LYS A 151 -10.06 -3.80 -10.83
N THR A 152 -10.66 -2.79 -11.42
CA THR A 152 -11.00 -1.55 -10.73
C THR A 152 -12.47 -1.24 -10.91
N THR A 153 -13.11 -0.63 -9.90
CA THR A 153 -14.49 -0.17 -9.97
C THR A 153 -14.55 1.32 -9.69
N ILE A 154 -15.14 2.05 -10.60
CA ILE A 154 -15.30 3.52 -10.51
C ILE A 154 -16.70 3.86 -10.02
N THR A 155 -17.73 3.25 -10.59
CA THR A 155 -19.11 3.53 -10.26
C THR A 155 -19.65 2.67 -9.11
N SER A 156 -20.72 3.12 -8.46
CA SER A 156 -21.38 2.36 -7.41
C SER A 156 -22.06 1.08 -7.96
N ASP A 157 -22.47 1.09 -9.22
CA ASP A 157 -23.07 -0.09 -9.84
C ASP A 157 -22.02 -1.16 -10.15
N GLU A 158 -20.83 -0.78 -10.61
CA GLU A 158 -19.70 -1.72 -10.73
C GLU A 158 -19.32 -2.33 -9.38
N SER A 159 -19.28 -1.52 -8.32
CA SER A 159 -19.04 -1.99 -6.95
C SER A 159 -20.07 -3.02 -6.51
N ARG A 160 -21.36 -2.76 -6.75
CA ARG A 160 -22.43 -3.71 -6.42
C ARG A 160 -22.34 -5.02 -7.19
N GLN A 161 -21.83 -5.00 -8.44
CA GLN A 161 -21.67 -6.20 -9.26
C GLN A 161 -20.68 -7.20 -8.66
N ILE A 162 -19.70 -6.75 -7.87
CA ILE A 162 -18.77 -7.64 -7.17
C ILE A 162 -19.52 -8.66 -6.30
N ASN A 163 -20.63 -8.25 -5.67
CA ASN A 163 -21.40 -9.08 -4.76
C ASN A 163 -22.16 -10.24 -5.46
N PHE A 164 -22.39 -10.14 -6.76
CA PHE A 164 -23.07 -11.18 -7.53
C PHE A 164 -22.14 -12.24 -8.11
N ASP A 165 -20.84 -11.97 -8.13
CA ASP A 165 -19.83 -12.94 -8.55
C ASP A 165 -19.46 -13.87 -7.40
N THR A 166 -19.77 -15.14 -7.52
CA THR A 166 -19.58 -16.17 -6.49
C THR A 166 -18.16 -16.75 -6.44
N LYS A 167 -17.29 -16.40 -7.40
CA LYS A 167 -15.90 -16.88 -7.40
C LYS A 167 -15.10 -16.22 -6.27
N PRO A 168 -14.26 -16.99 -5.55
CA PRO A 168 -13.35 -16.42 -4.55
C PRO A 168 -12.45 -15.32 -5.14
N LYS A 169 -12.37 -14.20 -4.46
CA LYS A 169 -11.62 -13.02 -4.90
C LYS A 169 -11.11 -12.20 -3.73
N VAL A 170 -10.20 -11.29 -4.03
CA VAL A 170 -9.74 -10.26 -3.10
C VAL A 170 -10.43 -8.95 -3.44
N ILE A 171 -10.89 -8.22 -2.43
CA ILE A 171 -11.53 -6.92 -2.57
C ILE A 171 -10.83 -5.93 -1.65
N LEU A 172 -10.16 -4.93 -2.25
CA LEU A 172 -9.56 -3.81 -1.54
C LEU A 172 -10.55 -2.66 -1.57
N SER A 173 -11.07 -2.29 -0.42
CA SER A 173 -12.10 -1.25 -0.32
C SER A 173 -11.73 -0.17 0.68
N ALA A 174 -12.02 1.08 0.37
CA ALA A 174 -11.91 2.20 1.29
C ALA A 174 -13.26 2.35 2.05
N SER A 175 -13.29 2.70 3.36
CA SER A 175 -12.17 3.21 4.13
C SER A 175 -11.47 2.12 4.95
N GLY A 176 -10.23 2.40 5.32
CA GLY A 176 -9.44 1.52 6.18
C GLY A 176 -9.99 1.34 7.60
N MET A 177 -10.93 2.18 8.04
CA MET A 177 -11.58 2.13 9.36
C MET A 177 -12.96 1.46 9.33
N CYS A 178 -13.45 1.03 8.18
CA CYS A 178 -14.77 0.42 7.96
C CYS A 178 -15.98 1.29 8.40
N GLU A 179 -15.79 2.60 8.56
CA GLU A 179 -16.86 3.51 9.03
C GLU A 179 -17.57 4.24 7.89
N ALA A 180 -16.93 4.32 6.73
CA ALA A 180 -17.46 5.00 5.56
C ALA A 180 -16.84 4.43 4.28
N GLY A 181 -17.35 4.82 3.11
CA GLY A 181 -16.86 4.36 1.82
C GLY A 181 -17.70 3.23 1.25
N ARG A 182 -17.06 2.31 0.54
CA ARG A 182 -17.72 1.18 -0.14
C ARG A 182 -17.62 -0.14 0.62
N ILE A 183 -16.84 -0.14 1.70
CA ILE A 183 -16.65 -1.32 2.55
C ILE A 183 -17.91 -1.64 3.31
#